data_036d8a6f5d361fee4cf1e19371bd2404
#
_entry.id   036d8a6f5d361fee4cf1e19371bd2404
#
_cell.length_a   1.000
_cell.length_b   1.000
_cell.length_c   1.000
_cell.angle_alpha   90.00
_cell.angle_beta   90.00
_cell.angle_gamma   90.00
#
_symmetry.space_group_name_H-M   'P 1'
#
loop_
_entity.id
_entity.type
_entity.pdbx_description
1 polymer ?
#
loop_
_entity_poly.entity_id
_entity_poly.type
_entity_poly.pdbx_seq_one_letter_code
_entity_poly.pdbx_strand_id
1 'polypeptide(L)'
;MKYLRSVRGRMLGIAFIPGGALVVVAAVIAVFLVHQAVRTRDLALETADAADRTARAVVALQAQRSAAMGVPDRQSAAYANFTQRIDTAIAGLRDYARRAPNAESAYQQTIAVELLSVAEGMDRSDSLALAGLDDVTRRSYTTAVAAYRAELARVAPQLTESGRTAYESLTRSADWSRLAAAEDAIIAAEPLPIAESTWRSAAYTVSGELGRLYAQQSQYAVQLTLDDGRRTLGGALAAGAALLLTALLLLVVVRRLVARVPVPVVPIMVPTVRAAIPRPRHARSRRPHLPDPWPLKAVLDDLRRR
;
A
#
# COMPACT_ATOMS: atom_id res chain seq x y z
N MET A 1 -31.64 -41.12 0.11
CA MET A 1 -31.32 -41.18 1.55
C MET A 1 -31.01 -42.56 2.14
N LYS A 2 -30.83 -43.65 1.33
CA LYS A 2 -30.50 -45.00 1.84
C LYS A 2 -29.01 -45.25 2.15
N TYR A 3 -28.08 -44.43 1.62
CA TYR A 3 -26.63 -44.64 1.78
C TYR A 3 -26.10 -44.32 3.19
N LEU A 4 -26.75 -43.46 3.97
CA LEU A 4 -26.31 -43.05 5.31
C LEU A 4 -26.66 -44.07 6.42
N ARG A 5 -27.35 -45.16 6.10
CA ARG A 5 -27.74 -46.19 7.10
C ARG A 5 -26.71 -47.32 7.22
N SER A 6 -25.70 -47.41 6.38
CA SER A 6 -24.64 -48.42 6.50
C SER A 6 -23.53 -47.93 7.44
N VAL A 7 -22.93 -48.83 8.20
CA VAL A 7 -21.78 -48.53 9.08
C VAL A 7 -20.63 -47.85 8.29
N ARG A 8 -20.44 -48.25 7.03
CA ARG A 8 -19.50 -47.62 6.10
C ARG A 8 -19.87 -46.15 5.78
N GLY A 9 -21.17 -45.85 5.59
CA GLY A 9 -21.62 -44.50 5.35
C GLY A 9 -21.43 -43.57 6.56
N ARG A 10 -21.58 -44.10 7.78
CA ARG A 10 -21.30 -43.32 9.01
C ARG A 10 -19.81 -43.12 9.23
N MET A 11 -18.95 -44.11 9.02
CA MET A 11 -17.48 -43.93 9.11
C MET A 11 -16.94 -42.97 8.03
N LEU A 12 -17.45 -43.07 6.81
CA LEU A 12 -17.13 -42.07 5.75
C LEU A 12 -17.58 -40.68 6.14
N GLY A 13 -18.78 -40.51 6.69
CA GLY A 13 -19.27 -39.22 7.15
C GLY A 13 -18.38 -38.58 8.22
N ILE A 14 -17.96 -39.37 9.22
CA ILE A 14 -17.08 -38.89 10.31
C ILE A 14 -15.70 -38.44 9.78
N ALA A 15 -15.18 -39.10 8.76
CA ALA A 15 -13.89 -38.77 8.17
C ALA A 15 -13.97 -37.60 7.13
N PHE A 16 -15.08 -37.49 6.38
CA PHE A 16 -15.28 -36.46 5.37
C PHE A 16 -15.66 -35.12 5.95
N ILE A 17 -16.34 -35.05 7.11
CA ILE A 17 -16.75 -33.78 7.71
C ILE A 17 -15.54 -32.89 8.11
N PRO A 18 -14.54 -33.42 8.87
CA PRO A 18 -13.35 -32.62 9.21
C PRO A 18 -12.50 -32.24 7.97
N GLY A 19 -12.34 -33.18 7.01
CA GLY A 19 -11.60 -32.95 5.78
C GLY A 19 -12.27 -31.88 4.89
N GLY A 20 -13.59 -31.98 4.73
CA GLY A 20 -14.38 -30.98 3.99
C GLY A 20 -14.36 -29.61 4.66
N ALA A 21 -14.48 -29.54 5.99
CA ALA A 21 -14.38 -28.31 6.74
C ALA A 21 -13.00 -27.64 6.56
N LEU A 22 -11.93 -28.42 6.58
CA LEU A 22 -10.56 -27.91 6.40
C LEU A 22 -10.35 -27.35 5.01
N VAL A 23 -10.88 -27.99 3.97
CA VAL A 23 -10.85 -27.47 2.58
C VAL A 23 -11.62 -26.16 2.45
N VAL A 24 -12.80 -26.07 3.06
CA VAL A 24 -13.60 -24.84 3.04
C VAL A 24 -12.86 -23.70 3.75
N VAL A 25 -12.31 -23.94 4.94
CA VAL A 25 -11.53 -22.94 5.69
C VAL A 25 -10.30 -22.48 4.87
N ALA A 26 -9.57 -23.43 4.28
CA ALA A 26 -8.42 -23.10 3.42
C ALA A 26 -8.82 -22.25 2.20
N ALA A 27 -9.94 -22.58 1.55
CA ALA A 27 -10.47 -21.81 0.43
C ALA A 27 -10.88 -20.37 0.85
N VAL A 28 -11.55 -20.23 1.99
CA VAL A 28 -11.92 -18.91 2.53
C VAL A 28 -10.69 -18.08 2.86
N ILE A 29 -9.66 -18.66 3.51
CA ILE A 29 -8.41 -17.97 3.80
C ILE A 29 -7.70 -17.57 2.51
N ALA A 30 -7.61 -18.45 1.52
CA ALA A 30 -6.98 -18.13 0.23
C ALA A 30 -7.69 -16.98 -0.49
N VAL A 31 -9.02 -17.00 -0.56
CA VAL A 31 -9.82 -15.92 -1.16
C VAL A 31 -9.61 -14.61 -0.40
N PHE A 32 -9.59 -14.64 0.93
CA PHE A 32 -9.34 -13.46 1.76
C PHE A 32 -7.95 -12.86 1.50
N LEU A 33 -6.90 -13.70 1.47
CA LEU A 33 -5.52 -13.26 1.23
C LEU A 33 -5.35 -12.71 -0.20
N VAL A 34 -5.94 -13.33 -1.21
CA VAL A 34 -5.94 -12.83 -2.58
C VAL A 34 -6.65 -11.46 -2.65
N HIS A 35 -7.82 -11.34 -2.01
CA HIS A 35 -8.55 -10.08 -1.97
C HIS A 35 -7.75 -8.97 -1.28
N GLN A 36 -7.09 -9.30 -0.17
CA GLN A 36 -6.22 -8.36 0.55
C GLN A 36 -5.01 -7.93 -0.30
N ALA A 37 -4.34 -8.88 -0.97
CA ALA A 37 -3.21 -8.58 -1.84
C ALA A 37 -3.60 -7.69 -3.04
N VAL A 38 -4.75 -7.94 -3.66
CA VAL A 38 -5.29 -7.11 -4.74
C VAL A 38 -5.59 -5.71 -4.24
N ARG A 39 -6.28 -5.56 -3.10
CA ARG A 39 -6.56 -4.26 -2.48
C ARG A 39 -5.29 -3.48 -2.15
N THR A 40 -4.30 -4.15 -1.56
CA THR A 40 -3.01 -3.50 -1.24
C THR A 40 -2.31 -3.01 -2.49
N ARG A 41 -2.32 -3.80 -3.56
CA ARG A 41 -1.77 -3.42 -4.87
C ARG A 41 -2.50 -2.21 -5.46
N ASP A 42 -3.82 -2.24 -5.48
CA ASP A 42 -4.64 -1.18 -6.07
C ASP A 42 -4.44 0.14 -5.30
N LEU A 43 -4.43 0.08 -3.96
CA LEU A 43 -4.12 1.23 -3.10
C LEU A 43 -2.70 1.76 -3.35
N ALA A 44 -1.70 0.88 -3.54
CA ALA A 44 -0.34 1.30 -3.82
C ALA A 44 -0.23 2.02 -5.17
N LEU A 45 -0.90 1.53 -6.21
CA LEU A 45 -0.92 2.16 -7.53
C LEU A 45 -1.69 3.47 -7.52
N GLU A 46 -2.84 3.55 -6.85
CA GLU A 46 -3.63 4.76 -6.71
C GLU A 46 -2.87 5.84 -5.92
N THR A 47 -2.21 5.47 -4.82
CA THR A 47 -1.38 6.40 -4.04
C THR A 47 -0.16 6.87 -4.82
N ALA A 48 0.49 5.99 -5.60
CA ALA A 48 1.61 6.36 -6.46
C ALA A 48 1.20 7.36 -7.55
N ASP A 49 0.07 7.12 -8.21
CA ASP A 49 -0.47 8.01 -9.24
C ASP A 49 -0.92 9.36 -8.64
N ALA A 50 -1.53 9.36 -7.46
CA ALA A 50 -1.86 10.58 -6.73
C ALA A 50 -0.61 11.37 -6.32
N ALA A 51 0.44 10.70 -5.83
CA ALA A 51 1.71 11.31 -5.47
C ALA A 51 2.40 11.93 -6.69
N ASP A 52 2.43 11.24 -7.83
CA ASP A 52 3.02 11.73 -9.07
C ASP A 52 2.25 12.94 -9.63
N ARG A 53 0.90 12.91 -9.61
CA ARG A 53 0.08 14.09 -9.98
C ARG A 53 0.36 15.28 -9.07
N THR A 54 0.48 15.05 -7.76
CA THR A 54 0.75 16.11 -6.78
C THR A 54 2.14 16.67 -6.98
N ALA A 55 3.16 15.85 -7.22
CA ALA A 55 4.51 16.32 -7.52
C ALA A 55 4.57 17.18 -8.80
N ARG A 56 3.88 16.75 -9.87
CA ARG A 56 3.75 17.60 -11.08
C ARG A 56 3.03 18.90 -10.80
N ALA A 57 2.01 18.91 -9.93
CA ALA A 57 1.34 20.13 -9.53
C ALA A 57 2.28 21.06 -8.73
N VAL A 58 3.14 20.53 -7.87
CA VAL A 58 4.18 21.31 -7.17
C VAL A 58 5.10 21.99 -8.17
N VAL A 59 5.66 21.25 -9.15
CA VAL A 59 6.54 21.81 -10.19
C VAL A 59 5.81 22.91 -11.01
N ALA A 60 4.54 22.70 -11.35
CA ALA A 60 3.76 23.71 -12.06
C ALA A 60 3.52 24.98 -11.20
N LEU A 61 3.29 24.83 -9.90
CA LEU A 61 3.14 25.95 -8.97
C LEU A 61 4.46 26.71 -8.77
N GLN A 62 5.60 26.01 -8.73
CA GLN A 62 6.93 26.60 -8.70
C GLN A 62 7.18 27.47 -9.92
N ALA A 63 6.91 26.94 -11.12
CA ALA A 63 7.03 27.71 -12.36
C ALA A 63 6.11 28.93 -12.38
N GLN A 64 4.87 28.84 -11.88
CA GLN A 64 3.95 29.98 -11.76
C GLN A 64 4.46 31.00 -10.73
N ARG A 65 5.02 30.58 -9.60
CA ARG A 65 5.63 31.46 -8.62
C ARG A 65 6.78 32.23 -9.24
N SER A 66 7.73 31.54 -9.88
CA SER A 66 8.88 32.18 -10.53
C SER A 66 8.46 33.18 -11.60
N ALA A 67 7.45 32.87 -12.42
CA ALA A 67 6.89 33.79 -13.40
C ALA A 67 6.25 35.01 -12.75
N ALA A 68 5.53 34.83 -11.62
CA ALA A 68 4.89 35.94 -10.91
C ALA A 68 5.90 36.86 -10.23
N MET A 69 7.07 36.37 -9.83
CA MET A 69 8.14 37.15 -9.23
C MET A 69 8.78 38.16 -10.21
N GLY A 70 8.65 37.94 -11.51
CA GLY A 70 9.06 38.91 -12.54
C GLY A 70 8.17 40.13 -12.64
N VAL A 71 7.06 40.24 -11.89
CA VAL A 71 6.09 41.36 -11.94
C VAL A 71 6.12 42.15 -10.62
N PRO A 72 6.73 43.33 -10.54
CA PRO A 72 6.99 44.04 -9.28
C PRO A 72 5.78 44.23 -8.37
N ASP A 73 4.63 44.60 -8.92
CA ASP A 73 3.43 44.93 -8.12
C ASP A 73 2.70 43.75 -7.49
N ARG A 74 3.10 42.51 -7.82
CA ARG A 74 2.42 41.29 -7.39
C ARG A 74 3.31 40.34 -6.60
N GLN A 75 4.58 40.66 -6.45
CA GLN A 75 5.60 39.72 -5.93
C GLN A 75 5.27 39.13 -4.57
N SER A 76 5.00 39.97 -3.56
CA SER A 76 4.84 39.47 -2.18
C SER A 76 3.57 38.59 -1.99
N ALA A 77 2.44 39.02 -2.55
CA ALA A 77 1.18 38.29 -2.45
C ALA A 77 1.21 36.99 -3.27
N ALA A 78 1.80 37.04 -4.46
CA ALA A 78 1.96 35.85 -5.30
C ALA A 78 2.91 34.84 -4.63
N TYR A 79 4.04 35.30 -4.13
CA TYR A 79 5.01 34.45 -3.41
C TYR A 79 4.34 33.73 -2.23
N ALA A 80 3.64 34.45 -1.36
CA ALA A 80 2.98 33.90 -0.19
C ALA A 80 1.91 32.83 -0.59
N ASN A 81 1.08 33.15 -1.58
CA ASN A 81 0.01 32.26 -2.05
C ASN A 81 0.55 30.99 -2.65
N PHE A 82 1.50 31.07 -3.58
CA PHE A 82 2.07 29.88 -4.21
C PHE A 82 2.84 29.03 -3.20
N THR A 83 3.62 29.64 -2.32
CA THR A 83 4.36 28.95 -1.27
C THR A 83 3.40 28.18 -0.35
N GLN A 84 2.33 28.79 0.11
CA GLN A 84 1.33 28.12 0.95
C GLN A 84 0.68 26.91 0.24
N ARG A 85 0.37 27.05 -1.05
CA ARG A 85 -0.21 25.95 -1.85
C ARG A 85 0.77 24.79 -2.01
N ILE A 86 2.05 25.10 -2.26
CA ILE A 86 3.10 24.08 -2.37
C ILE A 86 3.31 23.38 -1.03
N ASP A 87 3.41 24.13 0.07
CA ASP A 87 3.55 23.58 1.42
C ASP A 87 2.38 22.65 1.77
N THR A 88 1.15 23.04 1.40
CA THR A 88 -0.04 22.21 1.58
C THR A 88 0.03 20.92 0.75
N ALA A 89 0.50 20.99 -0.49
CA ALA A 89 0.68 19.83 -1.35
C ALA A 89 1.74 18.86 -0.79
N ILE A 90 2.88 19.38 -0.35
CA ILE A 90 3.96 18.58 0.27
C ILE A 90 3.48 17.95 1.59
N ALA A 91 2.72 18.68 2.42
CA ALA A 91 2.12 18.11 3.63
C ALA A 91 1.16 16.97 3.31
N GLY A 92 0.36 17.11 2.26
CA GLY A 92 -0.49 16.02 1.74
C GLY A 92 0.32 14.78 1.33
N LEU A 93 1.45 14.98 0.64
CA LEU A 93 2.35 13.88 0.26
C LEU A 93 2.96 13.18 1.50
N ARG A 94 3.32 13.92 2.55
CA ARG A 94 3.77 13.34 3.82
C ARG A 94 2.69 12.48 4.46
N ASP A 95 1.43 12.90 4.38
CA ASP A 95 0.31 12.10 4.86
C ASP A 95 0.11 10.82 4.06
N TYR A 96 0.28 10.86 2.74
CA TYR A 96 0.29 9.66 1.90
C TYR A 96 1.44 8.72 2.27
N ALA A 97 2.65 9.24 2.44
CA ALA A 97 3.80 8.45 2.83
C ALA A 97 3.55 7.67 4.13
N ARG A 98 2.96 8.32 5.14
CA ARG A 98 2.61 7.68 6.43
C ARG A 98 1.55 6.57 6.33
N ARG A 99 0.74 6.57 5.27
CA ARG A 99 -0.30 5.56 5.03
C ARG A 99 0.17 4.38 4.18
N ALA A 100 1.43 4.34 3.80
CA ALA A 100 1.98 3.23 3.05
C ALA A 100 1.80 1.91 3.82
N PRO A 101 1.55 0.78 3.12
CA PRO A 101 1.09 -0.46 3.75
C PRO A 101 2.16 -1.16 4.60
N ASN A 102 3.42 -0.86 4.41
CA ASN A 102 4.51 -1.40 5.23
C ASN A 102 5.51 -0.30 5.64
N ALA A 103 6.23 -0.53 6.74
CA ALA A 103 7.12 0.45 7.34
C ALA A 103 8.27 0.86 6.42
N GLU A 104 8.84 -0.07 5.66
CA GLU A 104 9.95 0.21 4.74
C GLU A 104 9.48 1.10 3.58
N SER A 105 8.35 0.77 2.96
CA SER A 105 7.75 1.59 1.91
C SER A 105 7.39 2.99 2.43
N ALA A 106 6.81 3.09 3.66
CA ALA A 106 6.50 4.36 4.30
C ALA A 106 7.76 5.21 4.53
N TYR A 107 8.83 4.58 4.99
CA TYR A 107 10.13 5.23 5.19
C TYR A 107 10.69 5.75 3.87
N GLN A 108 10.77 4.90 2.84
CA GLN A 108 11.33 5.28 1.55
C GLN A 108 10.48 6.35 0.85
N GLN A 109 9.16 6.30 0.98
CA GLN A 109 8.27 7.34 0.48
C GLN A 109 8.45 8.67 1.23
N THR A 110 8.71 8.62 2.54
CA THR A 110 9.01 9.82 3.34
C THR A 110 10.31 10.46 2.84
N ILE A 111 11.36 9.67 2.60
CA ILE A 111 12.62 10.18 2.04
C ILE A 111 12.39 10.84 0.67
N ALA A 112 11.56 10.25 -0.19
CA ALA A 112 11.20 10.88 -1.46
C ALA A 112 10.54 12.24 -1.24
N VAL A 113 9.57 12.36 -0.35
CA VAL A 113 8.88 13.63 -0.08
C VAL A 113 9.83 14.69 0.50
N GLU A 114 10.80 14.29 1.33
CA GLU A 114 11.82 15.21 1.82
C GLU A 114 12.73 15.73 0.70
N LEU A 115 13.07 14.90 -0.30
CA LEU A 115 13.78 15.38 -1.52
C LEU A 115 12.96 16.41 -2.30
N LEU A 116 11.66 16.23 -2.42
CA LEU A 116 10.78 17.22 -3.03
C LEU A 116 10.73 18.51 -2.22
N SER A 117 10.75 18.39 -0.89
CA SER A 117 10.84 19.55 0.01
C SER A 117 12.16 20.30 -0.13
N VAL A 118 13.27 19.60 -0.36
CA VAL A 118 14.58 20.20 -0.68
C VAL A 118 14.52 20.98 -2.00
N ALA A 119 13.98 20.36 -3.05
CA ALA A 119 13.81 21.02 -4.34
C ALA A 119 12.92 22.28 -4.23
N GLU A 120 11.87 22.22 -3.40
CA GLU A 120 11.04 23.39 -3.10
C GLU A 120 11.81 24.47 -2.35
N GLY A 121 12.62 24.09 -1.35
CA GLY A 121 13.46 25.04 -0.61
C GLY A 121 14.43 25.79 -1.52
N MET A 122 15.01 25.08 -2.50
CA MET A 122 15.87 25.69 -3.51
C MET A 122 15.11 26.62 -4.45
N ASP A 123 13.96 26.20 -5.01
CA ASP A 123 13.13 27.05 -5.86
C ASP A 123 12.59 28.30 -5.12
N ARG A 124 12.36 28.15 -3.81
CA ARG A 124 12.01 29.27 -2.92
C ARG A 124 13.12 30.29 -2.81
N SER A 125 14.38 29.87 -2.66
CA SER A 125 15.54 30.77 -2.65
C SER A 125 15.71 31.47 -3.99
N ASP A 126 15.60 30.75 -5.11
CA ASP A 126 15.66 31.32 -6.44
C ASP A 126 14.58 32.37 -6.66
N SER A 127 13.34 32.11 -6.22
CA SER A 127 12.23 33.07 -6.30
C SER A 127 12.49 34.36 -5.50
N LEU A 128 13.10 34.23 -4.31
CA LEU A 128 13.50 35.41 -3.51
C LEU A 128 14.59 36.23 -4.21
N ALA A 129 15.57 35.58 -4.83
CA ALA A 129 16.62 36.26 -5.59
C ALA A 129 16.08 37.05 -6.79
N LEU A 130 15.02 36.51 -7.45
CA LEU A 130 14.31 37.19 -8.55
C LEU A 130 13.55 38.45 -8.11
N ALA A 131 13.10 38.50 -6.86
CA ALA A 131 12.35 39.65 -6.32
C ALA A 131 13.23 40.88 -6.07
N GLY A 132 14.54 40.71 -6.09
CA GLY A 132 15.51 41.74 -5.70
C GLY A 132 15.97 41.53 -4.25
N LEU A 133 17.27 41.71 -4.02
CA LEU A 133 17.93 41.40 -2.78
C LEU A 133 18.18 42.65 -1.91
N ASP A 134 17.12 43.23 -1.36
CA ASP A 134 17.26 44.14 -0.22
C ASP A 134 17.71 43.36 1.04
N ASP A 135 18.03 44.04 2.12
CA ASP A 135 18.56 43.42 3.34
C ASP A 135 17.55 42.43 4.00
N VAL A 136 16.24 42.67 3.82
CA VAL A 136 15.19 41.79 4.38
C VAL A 136 15.09 40.54 3.52
N THR A 137 15.00 40.67 2.22
CA THR A 137 14.92 39.57 1.26
C THR A 137 16.17 38.73 1.29
N ARG A 138 17.37 39.35 1.43
CA ARG A 138 18.64 38.62 1.56
C ARG A 138 18.68 37.76 2.81
N ARG A 139 18.18 38.20 3.97
CA ARG A 139 18.08 37.38 5.17
C ARG A 139 17.17 36.19 4.95
N SER A 140 16.02 36.41 4.31
CA SER A 140 15.08 35.35 3.96
C SER A 140 15.71 34.33 2.98
N TYR A 141 16.43 34.82 1.98
CA TYR A 141 17.21 34.02 1.04
C TYR A 141 18.25 33.18 1.75
N THR A 142 19.08 33.78 2.61
CA THR A 142 20.12 33.08 3.40
C THR A 142 19.51 31.96 4.23
N THR A 143 18.37 32.23 4.87
CA THR A 143 17.65 31.21 5.65
C THR A 143 17.13 30.08 4.77
N ALA A 144 16.60 30.37 3.59
CA ALA A 144 16.10 29.36 2.67
C ALA A 144 17.22 28.47 2.13
N VAL A 145 18.36 29.06 1.72
CA VAL A 145 19.54 28.31 1.25
C VAL A 145 20.10 27.44 2.35
N ALA A 146 20.30 27.97 3.57
CA ALA A 146 20.79 27.21 4.70
C ALA A 146 19.86 26.04 5.03
N ALA A 147 18.55 26.27 5.02
CA ALA A 147 17.55 25.24 5.33
C ALA A 147 17.57 24.09 4.31
N TYR A 148 17.51 24.38 3.01
CA TYR A 148 17.48 23.30 2.02
C TYR A 148 18.81 22.55 1.93
N ARG A 149 19.96 23.22 2.09
CA ARG A 149 21.28 22.56 2.12
C ARG A 149 21.40 21.63 3.34
N ALA A 150 20.96 22.08 4.53
CA ALA A 150 20.96 21.26 5.73
C ALA A 150 20.03 20.04 5.58
N GLU A 151 18.86 20.25 5.02
CA GLU A 151 17.88 19.18 4.77
C GLU A 151 18.42 18.16 3.75
N LEU A 152 19.03 18.62 2.66
CA LEU A 152 19.66 17.75 1.67
C LEU A 152 20.78 16.91 2.31
N ALA A 153 21.62 17.51 3.14
CA ALA A 153 22.68 16.80 3.86
C ALA A 153 22.12 15.75 4.83
N ARG A 154 20.94 16.01 5.43
CA ARG A 154 20.25 15.09 6.32
C ARG A 154 19.64 13.91 5.55
N VAL A 155 19.09 14.15 4.37
CA VAL A 155 18.38 13.15 3.55
C VAL A 155 19.36 12.27 2.76
N ALA A 156 20.47 12.81 2.29
CA ALA A 156 21.41 12.13 1.41
C ALA A 156 21.90 10.75 1.91
N PRO A 157 22.25 10.55 3.21
CA PRO A 157 22.64 9.24 3.72
C PRO A 157 21.52 8.19 3.72
N GLN A 158 20.27 8.64 3.63
CA GLN A 158 19.07 7.80 3.71
C GLN A 158 18.57 7.34 2.34
N LEU A 159 19.18 7.84 1.27
CA LEU A 159 18.86 7.44 -0.10
C LEU A 159 19.22 5.97 -0.37
N THR A 160 18.51 5.37 -1.32
CA THR A 160 18.93 4.07 -1.89
C THR A 160 20.35 4.16 -2.45
N GLU A 161 21.00 3.04 -2.67
CA GLU A 161 22.35 3.00 -3.24
C GLU A 161 22.42 3.74 -4.59
N SER A 162 21.44 3.48 -5.47
CA SER A 162 21.34 4.18 -6.76
C SER A 162 21.04 5.67 -6.60
N GLY A 163 20.19 6.04 -5.65
CA GLY A 163 19.89 7.44 -5.30
C GLY A 163 21.12 8.17 -4.75
N ARG A 164 21.91 7.52 -3.92
CA ARG A 164 23.16 8.06 -3.38
C ARG A 164 24.20 8.30 -4.47
N THR A 165 24.36 7.34 -5.39
CA THR A 165 25.24 7.51 -6.55
C THR A 165 24.83 8.70 -7.41
N ALA A 166 23.53 8.86 -7.66
CA ALA A 166 23.00 10.00 -8.42
C ALA A 166 23.20 11.34 -7.68
N TYR A 167 22.96 11.37 -6.35
CA TYR A 167 23.23 12.53 -5.51
C TYR A 167 24.71 12.92 -5.52
N GLU A 168 25.62 11.96 -5.38
CA GLU A 168 27.07 12.22 -5.47
C GLU A 168 27.51 12.73 -6.85
N SER A 169 26.87 12.24 -7.92
CA SER A 169 27.09 12.76 -9.27
C SER A 169 26.63 14.21 -9.39
N LEU A 170 25.44 14.50 -8.85
CA LEU A 170 24.87 15.86 -8.82
C LEU A 170 25.80 16.83 -8.08
N THR A 171 26.21 16.49 -6.86
CA THR A 171 27.04 17.39 -6.02
C THR A 171 28.45 17.58 -6.55
N ARG A 172 28.95 16.69 -7.41
CA ARG A 172 30.22 16.83 -8.14
C ARG A 172 30.09 17.55 -9.49
N SER A 173 28.85 17.85 -9.92
CA SER A 173 28.63 18.49 -11.21
C SER A 173 29.09 19.95 -11.24
N ALA A 174 29.40 20.44 -12.44
CA ALA A 174 29.73 21.84 -12.66
C ALA A 174 28.55 22.78 -12.33
N ASP A 175 27.32 22.31 -12.57
CA ASP A 175 26.12 23.11 -12.30
C ASP A 175 25.88 23.29 -10.80
N TRP A 176 26.10 22.21 -10.00
CA TRP A 176 26.07 22.32 -8.53
C TRP A 176 27.12 23.34 -8.03
N SER A 177 28.35 23.25 -8.54
CA SER A 177 29.44 24.16 -8.14
C SER A 177 29.13 25.61 -8.50
N ARG A 178 28.54 25.87 -9.67
CA ARG A 178 28.12 27.21 -10.11
C ARG A 178 26.98 27.74 -9.24
N LEU A 179 25.98 26.90 -8.95
CA LEU A 179 24.87 27.27 -8.07
C LEU A 179 25.42 27.63 -6.67
N ALA A 180 26.20 26.75 -6.07
CA ALA A 180 26.76 26.97 -4.73
C ALA A 180 27.59 28.26 -4.64
N ALA A 181 28.47 28.49 -5.62
CA ALA A 181 29.28 29.73 -5.66
C ALA A 181 28.43 30.99 -5.80
N ALA A 182 27.38 30.96 -6.61
CA ALA A 182 26.47 32.12 -6.75
C ALA A 182 25.67 32.34 -5.47
N GLU A 183 25.14 31.28 -4.83
CA GLU A 183 24.44 31.40 -3.56
C GLU A 183 25.31 31.98 -2.45
N ASP A 184 26.56 31.48 -2.35
CA ASP A 184 27.51 31.99 -1.34
C ASP A 184 27.86 33.47 -1.57
N ALA A 185 28.02 33.89 -2.82
CA ALA A 185 28.21 35.32 -3.15
C ALA A 185 27.00 36.18 -2.79
N ILE A 186 25.79 35.71 -3.08
CA ILE A 186 24.54 36.42 -2.70
C ILE A 186 24.44 36.58 -1.18
N ILE A 187 24.74 35.53 -0.43
CA ILE A 187 24.73 35.51 1.03
C ILE A 187 25.75 36.52 1.59
N ALA A 188 26.96 36.53 1.01
CA ALA A 188 28.01 37.44 1.41
C ALA A 188 27.80 38.92 0.94
N ALA A 189 26.75 39.18 0.18
CA ALA A 189 26.51 40.47 -0.49
C ALA A 189 27.67 40.87 -1.46
N GLU A 190 28.25 39.87 -2.08
CA GLU A 190 29.32 40.01 -3.07
C GLU A 190 28.76 40.00 -4.51
N PRO A 191 29.50 40.52 -5.50
CA PRO A 191 29.13 40.37 -6.90
C PRO A 191 29.07 38.90 -7.30
N LEU A 192 28.08 38.55 -8.14
CA LEU A 192 27.99 37.20 -8.67
C LEU A 192 29.28 36.80 -9.42
N PRO A 193 29.87 35.65 -9.14
CA PRO A 193 31.10 35.17 -9.79
C PRO A 193 30.87 34.71 -11.24
N ILE A 194 29.61 34.60 -11.65
CA ILE A 194 29.16 34.13 -12.98
C ILE A 194 28.02 35.01 -13.48
N ALA A 195 27.74 34.99 -14.77
CA ALA A 195 26.58 35.68 -15.33
C ALA A 195 25.28 35.13 -14.72
N GLU A 196 24.31 36.00 -14.47
CA GLU A 196 23.01 35.63 -13.90
C GLU A 196 22.29 34.56 -14.71
N SER A 197 22.36 34.63 -16.03
CA SER A 197 21.79 33.60 -16.91
C SER A 197 22.42 32.20 -16.71
N THR A 198 23.74 32.16 -16.45
CA THR A 198 24.47 30.94 -16.16
C THR A 198 24.08 30.34 -14.79
N TRP A 199 23.96 31.18 -13.77
CA TRP A 199 23.45 30.77 -12.47
C TRP A 199 22.04 30.23 -12.57
N ARG A 200 21.12 30.92 -13.22
CA ARG A 200 19.73 30.44 -13.39
C ARG A 200 19.66 29.11 -14.15
N SER A 201 20.50 28.96 -15.18
CA SER A 201 20.59 27.67 -15.91
C SER A 201 21.07 26.55 -15.00
N ALA A 202 22.08 26.81 -14.16
CA ALA A 202 22.60 25.84 -13.19
C ALA A 202 21.53 25.47 -12.14
N ALA A 203 20.83 26.46 -11.58
CA ALA A 203 19.72 26.25 -10.65
C ALA A 203 18.60 25.39 -11.26
N TYR A 204 18.21 25.68 -12.50
CA TYR A 204 17.22 24.88 -13.22
C TYR A 204 17.67 23.43 -13.42
N THR A 205 18.93 23.22 -13.82
CA THR A 205 19.50 21.86 -14.00
C THR A 205 19.51 21.10 -12.68
N VAL A 206 19.99 21.72 -11.60
CA VAL A 206 20.05 21.10 -10.26
C VAL A 206 18.65 20.76 -9.74
N SER A 207 17.69 21.66 -9.90
CA SER A 207 16.29 21.41 -9.52
C SER A 207 15.71 20.23 -10.29
N GLY A 208 16.00 20.13 -11.59
CA GLY A 208 15.60 19.01 -12.43
C GLY A 208 16.19 17.67 -11.96
N GLU A 209 17.45 17.66 -11.55
CA GLU A 209 18.10 16.43 -11.01
C GLU A 209 17.55 16.05 -9.63
N LEU A 210 17.26 17.01 -8.76
CA LEU A 210 16.56 16.74 -7.49
C LEU A 210 15.16 16.18 -7.73
N GLY A 211 14.44 16.65 -8.74
CA GLY A 211 13.17 16.09 -9.18
C GLY A 211 13.28 14.64 -9.68
N ARG A 212 14.37 14.32 -10.40
CA ARG A 212 14.66 12.93 -10.82
C ARG A 212 14.98 12.03 -9.64
N LEU A 213 15.77 12.50 -8.67
CA LEU A 213 16.04 11.78 -7.43
C LEU A 213 14.75 11.49 -6.66
N TYR A 214 13.85 12.48 -6.54
CA TYR A 214 12.52 12.26 -5.98
C TYR A 214 11.76 11.15 -6.71
N ALA A 215 11.67 11.23 -8.04
CA ALA A 215 10.94 10.25 -8.83
C ALA A 215 11.52 8.83 -8.67
N GLN A 216 12.84 8.70 -8.70
CA GLN A 216 13.54 7.42 -8.51
C GLN A 216 13.27 6.83 -7.14
N GLN A 217 13.35 7.64 -6.08
CA GLN A 217 13.13 7.22 -4.71
C GLN A 217 11.66 6.83 -4.48
N SER A 218 10.72 7.60 -5.03
CA SER A 218 9.28 7.30 -4.96
C SER A 218 8.94 6.01 -5.70
N GLN A 219 9.50 5.78 -6.89
CA GLN A 219 9.31 4.54 -7.64
C GLN A 219 9.84 3.33 -6.87
N TYR A 220 10.99 3.45 -6.21
CA TYR A 220 11.53 2.38 -5.36
C TYR A 220 10.57 2.04 -4.22
N ALA A 221 10.01 3.03 -3.53
CA ALA A 221 9.04 2.82 -2.46
C ALA A 221 7.77 2.09 -2.95
N VAL A 222 7.29 2.43 -4.15
CA VAL A 222 6.16 1.74 -4.78
C VAL A 222 6.50 0.29 -5.12
N GLN A 223 7.70 0.04 -5.67
CA GLN A 223 8.15 -1.33 -5.99
C GLN A 223 8.24 -2.20 -4.74
N LEU A 224 8.75 -1.68 -3.62
CA LEU A 224 8.76 -2.40 -2.34
C LEU A 224 7.36 -2.87 -1.94
N THR A 225 6.35 -2.00 -2.08
CA THR A 225 4.96 -2.35 -1.77
C THR A 225 4.42 -3.44 -2.70
N LEU A 226 4.71 -3.33 -4.01
CA LEU A 226 4.27 -4.31 -4.99
C LEU A 226 4.93 -5.67 -4.80
N ASP A 227 6.22 -5.70 -4.45
CA ASP A 227 6.96 -6.93 -4.21
C ASP A 227 6.53 -7.62 -2.91
N ASP A 228 6.22 -6.86 -1.87
CA ASP A 228 5.63 -7.40 -0.64
C ASP A 228 4.26 -8.03 -0.91
N GLY A 229 3.42 -7.36 -1.68
CA GLY A 229 2.15 -7.92 -2.14
C GLY A 229 2.31 -9.21 -2.96
N ARG A 230 3.30 -9.29 -3.85
CA ARG A 230 3.61 -10.51 -4.63
C ARG A 230 4.09 -11.65 -3.73
N ARG A 231 4.97 -11.38 -2.76
CA ARG A 231 5.46 -12.37 -1.80
C ARG A 231 4.32 -12.93 -0.95
N THR A 232 3.46 -12.05 -0.44
CA THR A 232 2.29 -12.43 0.34
C THR A 232 1.34 -13.30 -0.47
N LEU A 233 1.06 -12.93 -1.73
CA LEU A 233 0.23 -13.71 -2.64
C LEU A 233 0.86 -15.08 -2.94
N GLY A 234 2.16 -15.12 -3.25
CA GLY A 234 2.90 -16.36 -3.48
C GLY A 234 2.88 -17.31 -2.28
N GLY A 235 3.09 -16.78 -1.08
CA GLY A 235 2.99 -17.52 0.18
C GLY A 235 1.59 -18.08 0.42
N ALA A 236 0.55 -17.28 0.18
CA ALA A 236 -0.85 -17.69 0.31
C ALA A 236 -1.22 -18.82 -0.67
N LEU A 237 -0.79 -18.70 -1.93
CA LEU A 237 -1.02 -19.74 -2.94
C LEU A 237 -0.27 -21.04 -2.60
N ALA A 238 0.98 -20.95 -2.14
CA ALA A 238 1.76 -22.10 -1.72
C ALA A 238 1.12 -22.80 -0.50
N ALA A 239 0.70 -22.04 0.50
CA ALA A 239 0.00 -22.59 1.67
C ALA A 239 -1.34 -23.23 1.28
N GLY A 240 -2.12 -22.60 0.41
CA GLY A 240 -3.37 -23.14 -0.12
C GLY A 240 -3.15 -24.46 -0.88
N ALA A 241 -2.14 -24.52 -1.75
CA ALA A 241 -1.78 -25.73 -2.47
C ALA A 241 -1.33 -26.87 -1.51
N ALA A 242 -0.52 -26.57 -0.49
CA ALA A 242 -0.10 -27.53 0.51
C ALA A 242 -1.29 -28.10 1.30
N LEU A 243 -2.24 -27.24 1.69
CA LEU A 243 -3.46 -27.67 2.38
C LEU A 243 -4.35 -28.54 1.49
N LEU A 244 -4.50 -28.21 0.20
CA LEU A 244 -5.24 -29.02 -0.77
C LEU A 244 -4.59 -30.38 -0.98
N LEU A 245 -3.26 -30.44 -1.10
CA LEU A 245 -2.52 -31.69 -1.22
C LEU A 245 -2.68 -32.55 0.03
N THR A 246 -2.59 -31.96 1.22
CA THR A 246 -2.81 -32.65 2.50
C THR A 246 -4.23 -33.22 2.59
N ALA A 247 -5.23 -32.43 2.21
CA ALA A 247 -6.63 -32.87 2.19
C ALA A 247 -6.85 -34.02 1.20
N LEU A 248 -6.25 -33.94 0.00
CA LEU A 248 -6.31 -35.02 -1.00
C LEU A 248 -5.64 -36.31 -0.51
N LEU A 249 -4.48 -36.19 0.13
CA LEU A 249 -3.73 -37.30 0.69
C LEU A 249 -4.53 -37.97 1.81
N LEU A 250 -5.12 -37.20 2.72
CA LEU A 250 -6.02 -37.69 3.75
C LEU A 250 -7.23 -38.41 3.14
N LEU A 251 -7.83 -37.88 2.10
CA LEU A 251 -8.94 -38.49 1.38
C LEU A 251 -8.55 -39.86 0.80
N VAL A 252 -7.38 -39.95 0.17
CA VAL A 252 -6.85 -41.18 -0.40
C VAL A 252 -6.57 -42.21 0.69
N VAL A 253 -5.95 -41.81 1.81
CA VAL A 253 -5.67 -42.67 2.96
C VAL A 253 -6.96 -43.23 3.56
N VAL A 254 -7.95 -42.31 3.82
CA VAL A 254 -9.26 -42.74 4.36
C VAL A 254 -9.96 -43.69 3.40
N ARG A 255 -9.97 -43.40 2.09
CA ARG A 255 -10.56 -44.28 1.08
C ARG A 255 -9.88 -45.66 1.06
N ARG A 256 -8.55 -45.75 1.17
CA ARG A 256 -7.80 -47.01 1.26
C ARG A 256 -8.08 -47.78 2.53
N LEU A 257 -8.16 -47.11 3.68
CA LEU A 257 -8.49 -47.72 4.97
C LEU A 257 -9.92 -48.31 4.96
N VAL A 258 -10.90 -47.53 4.48
CA VAL A 258 -12.29 -47.99 4.37
C VAL A 258 -12.44 -49.14 3.39
N ALA A 259 -11.63 -49.20 2.31
CA ALA A 259 -11.64 -50.30 1.35
C ALA A 259 -11.05 -51.61 1.94
N ARG A 260 -10.16 -51.49 2.94
CA ARG A 260 -9.50 -52.66 3.58
C ARG A 260 -10.25 -53.21 4.80
N VAL A 261 -11.25 -52.51 5.32
CA VAL A 261 -12.07 -53.01 6.44
C VAL A 261 -13.01 -54.10 5.91
N PRO A 262 -12.76 -55.42 6.20
CA PRO A 262 -13.70 -56.45 5.85
C PRO A 262 -14.99 -56.24 6.65
N VAL A 263 -16.12 -56.15 5.97
CA VAL A 263 -17.42 -56.11 6.64
C VAL A 263 -17.70 -57.52 7.13
N PRO A 264 -17.71 -57.78 8.43
CA PRO A 264 -18.21 -59.05 8.90
C PRO A 264 -19.70 -59.13 8.53
N VAL A 265 -20.02 -59.98 7.57
CA VAL A 265 -21.41 -60.35 7.30
C VAL A 265 -21.84 -61.21 8.47
N VAL A 266 -22.35 -60.61 9.53
CA VAL A 266 -23.06 -61.36 10.57
C VAL A 266 -24.40 -61.78 9.99
N PRO A 267 -24.64 -63.06 9.74
CA PRO A 267 -25.96 -63.51 9.32
C PRO A 267 -26.91 -63.28 10.48
N ILE A 268 -27.79 -62.28 10.33
CA ILE A 268 -28.88 -62.08 11.28
C ILE A 268 -29.85 -63.22 11.04
N MET A 269 -29.73 -64.26 11.84
CA MET A 269 -30.80 -65.23 12.00
C MET A 269 -32.00 -64.50 12.56
N VAL A 270 -32.94 -64.12 11.71
CA VAL A 270 -34.24 -63.62 12.14
C VAL A 270 -35.03 -64.81 12.71
N PRO A 271 -35.28 -64.85 14.02
CA PRO A 271 -36.21 -65.83 14.54
C PRO A 271 -37.61 -65.45 14.03
N THR A 272 -38.21 -66.34 13.24
CA THR A 272 -39.59 -66.26 12.83
C THR A 272 -40.49 -66.49 14.05
N VAL A 273 -40.72 -65.41 14.83
CA VAL A 273 -41.74 -65.42 15.87
C VAL A 273 -43.07 -65.14 15.18
N ARG A 274 -43.88 -66.17 15.03
CA ARG A 274 -45.26 -66.09 14.60
C ARG A 274 -46.07 -65.51 15.78
N ALA A 275 -46.16 -64.16 15.88
CA ALA A 275 -47.02 -63.53 16.88
C ALA A 275 -48.37 -63.18 16.28
N ALA A 276 -49.40 -63.68 16.97
CA ALA A 276 -50.79 -63.40 16.67
C ALA A 276 -51.09 -61.89 16.78
N ILE A 277 -51.78 -61.38 15.79
CA ILE A 277 -52.13 -59.94 15.68
C ILE A 277 -53.37 -59.65 16.56
N PRO A 278 -53.31 -58.82 17.59
CA PRO A 278 -54.48 -58.16 18.16
C PRO A 278 -54.81 -56.87 17.40
N ARG A 279 -56.10 -56.68 17.07
CA ARG A 279 -56.62 -55.49 16.38
C ARG A 279 -56.43 -54.21 17.24
N PRO A 280 -55.97 -53.08 16.67
CA PRO A 280 -55.80 -51.87 17.44
C PRO A 280 -57.14 -51.12 17.63
N ARG A 281 -57.43 -50.76 18.90
CA ARG A 281 -58.41 -49.73 19.27
C ARG A 281 -57.90 -48.34 18.88
N HIS A 282 -58.81 -47.56 18.24
CA HIS A 282 -58.58 -46.16 17.89
C HIS A 282 -58.26 -45.33 19.13
N ALA A 283 -57.07 -44.75 19.22
CA ALA A 283 -56.74 -43.66 20.12
C ALA A 283 -56.48 -42.41 19.28
N ARG A 284 -57.25 -41.36 19.63
CA ARG A 284 -57.17 -40.01 19.01
C ARG A 284 -55.78 -39.43 19.28
N SER A 285 -55.04 -39.11 18.22
CA SER A 285 -53.76 -38.42 18.32
C SER A 285 -53.99 -36.92 18.57
N ARG A 286 -53.59 -36.45 19.72
CA ARG A 286 -53.26 -34.99 19.91
C ARG A 286 -51.96 -34.71 19.21
N ARG A 287 -51.97 -33.76 18.24
CA ARG A 287 -50.78 -33.22 17.63
C ARG A 287 -50.03 -32.33 18.65
N PRO A 288 -48.73 -32.46 18.87
CA PRO A 288 -47.97 -31.47 19.58
C PRO A 288 -47.64 -30.33 18.64
N HIS A 289 -47.82 -29.08 19.12
CA HIS A 289 -47.37 -27.86 18.48
C HIS A 289 -45.84 -27.89 18.40
N LEU A 290 -45.29 -27.79 17.17
CA LEU A 290 -43.89 -27.46 16.94
C LEU A 290 -43.72 -25.94 17.08
N PRO A 291 -42.66 -25.48 17.77
CA PRO A 291 -42.31 -24.06 17.78
C PRO A 291 -41.74 -23.64 16.41
N ASP A 292 -42.04 -22.40 16.03
CA ASP A 292 -41.64 -21.76 14.78
C ASP A 292 -40.12 -21.78 14.58
N PRO A 293 -39.62 -21.94 13.34
CA PRO A 293 -38.20 -21.89 13.03
C PRO A 293 -37.65 -20.46 13.22
N TRP A 294 -36.48 -20.38 13.79
CA TRP A 294 -35.71 -19.19 14.09
C TRP A 294 -35.64 -18.21 12.90
N PRO A 295 -35.72 -16.91 13.16
CA PRO A 295 -35.77 -15.87 12.12
C PRO A 295 -34.36 -15.58 11.57
N LEU A 296 -33.88 -16.43 10.69
CA LEU A 296 -32.65 -16.18 9.89
C LEU A 296 -32.78 -14.92 9.01
N LYS A 297 -34.03 -14.51 8.72
CA LYS A 297 -34.34 -13.34 7.90
C LYS A 297 -33.98 -12.02 8.59
N ALA A 298 -34.11 -11.94 9.91
CA ALA A 298 -33.81 -10.72 10.67
C ALA A 298 -32.31 -10.42 10.75
N VAL A 299 -31.45 -11.45 10.75
CA VAL A 299 -29.97 -11.29 10.79
C VAL A 299 -29.43 -10.85 9.43
N LEU A 300 -30.03 -11.31 8.34
CA LEU A 300 -29.61 -10.94 6.98
C LEU A 300 -30.01 -9.50 6.61
N ASP A 301 -31.11 -8.98 7.15
CA ASP A 301 -31.56 -7.61 6.90
C ASP A 301 -30.76 -6.57 7.70
N ASP A 302 -30.17 -6.94 8.84
CA ASP A 302 -29.31 -6.06 9.63
C ASP A 302 -27.89 -5.93 9.02
N LEU A 303 -27.38 -6.98 8.37
CA LEU A 303 -26.10 -6.96 7.65
C LEU A 303 -26.14 -6.16 6.34
N ARG A 304 -27.34 -5.87 5.82
CA ARG A 304 -27.52 -5.09 4.59
C ARG A 304 -27.65 -3.59 4.82
N ARG A 305 -27.77 -3.15 6.07
CA ARG A 305 -27.93 -1.73 6.45
C ARG A 305 -26.69 -1.10 7.06
N ARG A 306 -25.60 -1.85 7.17
CA ARG A 306 -24.29 -1.35 7.57
C ARG A 306 -23.32 -1.36 6.37
#